data_726924954e71ec0d1686580815a52a28
#
_entry.id   726924954e71ec0d1686580815a52a28
#
_cell.length_a   1.000
_cell.length_b   1.000
_cell.length_c   1.000
_cell.angle_alpha   90.00
_cell.angle_beta   90.00
_cell.angle_gamma   90.00
#
_symmetry.space_group_name_H-M   'P 1'
#
loop_
_entity.id
_entity.type
_entity.pdbx_description
1 polymer ?
#
loop_
_entity_poly.entity_id
_entity_poly.type
_entity_poly.pdbx_seq_one_letter_code
_entity_poly.pdbx_strand_id
1 'polypeptide(L)'
;DHEYQERIQNAAKLIEKEHLDVLIVNSNEADYGNARYFSGFWPLFERAGVAISASGDAALMVGPESRYFAADRSKIEKIFILKEYRESADPAYPELTPDTFQDVFHAIGVTQKNIRIGVASYLDTSVVIMDGIRAAFPDAEIVRADHIMTALRSVKSKNEINCLREGYRIAELAMQQVIQEIQPGMTELQMVGVAQRVIYENGAEYEGLPMYVFSESSTRHAISRSSYREFQKND
;
A
#
# COMPACT_ATOMS: atom_id res chain seq x y z
N ASP A 1 14.94 -0.58 10.55
CA ASP A 1 14.47 -1.98 10.70
C ASP A 1 13.77 -2.21 12.05
N HIS A 2 14.28 -1.68 13.17
CA HIS A 2 13.68 -1.84 14.50
C HIS A 2 12.21 -1.37 14.57
N GLU A 3 11.87 -0.24 13.97
CA GLU A 3 10.49 0.28 13.97
C GLU A 3 9.49 -0.63 13.25
N TYR A 4 9.91 -1.30 12.17
CA TYR A 4 9.04 -2.27 11.48
C TYR A 4 8.74 -3.49 12.35
N GLN A 5 9.72 -3.95 13.12
CA GLN A 5 9.52 -5.03 14.09
C GLN A 5 8.58 -4.60 15.23
N GLU A 6 8.73 -3.39 15.75
CA GLU A 6 7.81 -2.84 16.77
C GLU A 6 6.37 -2.74 16.25
N ARG A 7 6.17 -2.34 14.98
CA ARG A 7 4.85 -2.28 14.34
C ARG A 7 4.20 -3.67 14.26
N ILE A 8 4.97 -4.69 13.89
CA ILE A 8 4.50 -6.09 13.86
C ILE A 8 4.13 -6.56 15.26
N GLN A 9 4.97 -6.30 16.27
CA GLN A 9 4.68 -6.68 17.65
C GLN A 9 3.46 -5.94 18.22
N ASN A 10 3.25 -4.70 17.86
CA ASN A 10 2.05 -3.95 18.27
C ASN A 10 0.79 -4.48 17.58
N ALA A 11 0.89 -4.92 16.32
CA ALA A 11 -0.21 -5.62 15.66
C ALA A 11 -0.53 -6.95 16.35
N ALA A 12 0.48 -7.75 16.69
CA ALA A 12 0.31 -9.03 17.38
C ALA A 12 -0.48 -8.89 18.70
N LYS A 13 -0.21 -7.85 19.48
CA LYS A 13 -0.97 -7.55 20.71
C LYS A 13 -2.46 -7.28 20.43
N LEU A 14 -2.79 -6.61 19.33
CA LEU A 14 -4.17 -6.36 18.95
C LEU A 14 -4.84 -7.61 18.37
N ILE A 15 -4.11 -8.42 17.61
CA ILE A 15 -4.56 -9.71 17.10
C ILE A 15 -4.94 -10.62 18.26
N GLU A 16 -4.09 -10.76 19.27
CA GLU A 16 -4.34 -11.53 20.48
C GLU A 16 -5.56 -10.99 21.26
N LYS A 17 -5.62 -9.67 21.46
CA LYS A 17 -6.73 -9.00 22.16
C LYS A 17 -8.08 -9.25 21.51
N GLU A 18 -8.12 -9.37 20.19
CA GLU A 18 -9.34 -9.62 19.41
C GLU A 18 -9.59 -11.10 19.15
N HIS A 19 -8.81 -11.97 19.79
CA HIS A 19 -8.89 -13.42 19.63
C HIS A 19 -8.80 -13.87 18.16
N LEU A 20 -7.94 -13.21 17.38
CA LEU A 20 -7.59 -13.63 16.04
C LEU A 20 -6.33 -14.51 16.09
N ASP A 21 -6.24 -15.46 15.18
CA ASP A 21 -5.03 -16.26 14.99
C ASP A 21 -4.05 -15.56 14.03
N VAL A 22 -4.61 -14.86 13.05
CA VAL A 22 -3.85 -14.14 12.04
C VAL A 22 -4.59 -12.91 11.55
N LEU A 23 -3.84 -11.86 11.24
CA LEU A 23 -4.30 -10.68 10.51
C LEU A 23 -3.68 -10.70 9.11
N ILE A 24 -4.52 -10.63 8.08
CA ILE A 24 -4.10 -10.37 6.70
C ILE A 24 -4.40 -8.91 6.40
N VAL A 25 -3.37 -8.20 5.92
CA VAL A 25 -3.46 -6.78 5.55
C VAL A 25 -3.15 -6.66 4.07
N ASN A 26 -4.11 -6.29 3.25
CA ASN A 26 -3.95 -6.17 1.82
C ASN A 26 -3.67 -4.72 1.38
N SER A 27 -3.03 -4.60 0.23
CA SER A 27 -2.74 -3.34 -0.44
C SER A 27 -2.70 -3.52 -1.95
N ASN A 28 -2.97 -2.43 -2.66
CA ASN A 28 -2.77 -2.31 -4.10
C ASN A 28 -1.96 -1.05 -4.40
N GLU A 29 -1.73 -0.74 -5.67
CA GLU A 29 -0.97 0.45 -6.08
C GLU A 29 -1.64 1.77 -5.64
N ALA A 30 -2.97 1.84 -5.63
CA ALA A 30 -3.71 3.04 -5.24
C ALA A 30 -3.81 3.22 -3.71
N ASP A 31 -3.84 2.12 -2.95
CA ASP A 31 -3.80 2.10 -1.48
C ASP A 31 -2.76 1.10 -0.96
N TYR A 32 -1.52 1.53 -0.99
CA TYR A 32 -0.36 0.73 -0.54
C TYR A 32 -0.02 0.92 0.94
N GLY A 33 -0.66 1.85 1.61
CA GLY A 33 -0.25 2.33 2.94
C GLY A 33 -0.23 1.25 4.02
N ASN A 34 -1.13 0.28 3.97
CA ASN A 34 -1.24 -0.74 5.00
C ASN A 34 -0.16 -1.82 4.91
N ALA A 35 0.10 -2.41 3.73
CA ALA A 35 1.19 -3.36 3.56
C ALA A 35 2.56 -2.69 3.75
N ARG A 36 2.73 -1.47 3.21
CA ARG A 36 3.96 -0.68 3.38
C ARG A 36 4.27 -0.38 4.85
N TYR A 37 3.26 -0.15 5.68
CA TYR A 37 3.41 0.12 7.11
C TYR A 37 4.23 -0.96 7.84
N PHE A 38 4.02 -2.22 7.47
CA PHE A 38 4.74 -3.36 8.07
C PHE A 38 5.98 -3.78 7.31
N SER A 39 5.96 -3.68 5.99
CA SER A 39 7.00 -4.27 5.13
C SER A 39 7.98 -3.27 4.53
N GLY A 40 7.64 -1.98 4.50
CA GLY A 40 8.38 -0.99 3.72
C GLY A 40 8.18 -1.12 2.20
N PHE A 41 7.58 -2.22 1.74
CA PHE A 41 7.31 -2.51 0.35
C PHE A 41 5.92 -1.99 -0.06
N TRP A 42 5.79 -1.48 -1.27
CA TRP A 42 4.48 -1.25 -1.91
C TRP A 42 4.47 -1.83 -3.32
N PRO A 43 3.33 -2.40 -3.74
CA PRO A 43 3.21 -3.01 -5.04
C PRO A 43 3.15 -1.97 -6.17
N LEU A 44 3.51 -2.41 -7.37
CA LEU A 44 3.31 -1.71 -8.63
C LEU A 44 2.56 -2.66 -9.56
N PHE A 45 1.39 -2.27 -10.05
CA PHE A 45 0.41 -3.07 -10.82
C PHE A 45 -0.19 -4.25 -10.04
N GLU A 46 0.63 -5.11 -9.46
CA GLU A 46 0.19 -6.24 -8.64
C GLU A 46 -0.35 -5.77 -7.28
N ARG A 47 -0.81 -6.71 -6.49
CA ARG A 47 -1.19 -6.49 -5.09
C ARG A 47 -0.10 -6.98 -4.16
N ALA A 48 -0.17 -6.54 -2.92
CA ALA A 48 0.67 -7.08 -1.85
C ALA A 48 -0.17 -7.29 -0.59
N GLY A 49 0.23 -8.27 0.21
CA GLY A 49 -0.38 -8.51 1.51
C GLY A 49 0.67 -8.83 2.56
N VAL A 50 0.34 -8.54 3.81
CA VAL A 50 1.14 -8.96 4.95
C VAL A 50 0.25 -9.83 5.84
N ALA A 51 0.71 -11.04 6.15
CA ALA A 51 0.10 -11.90 7.15
C ALA A 51 0.90 -11.79 8.46
N ILE A 52 0.21 -11.54 9.58
CA ILE A 52 0.83 -11.42 10.91
C ILE A 52 0.07 -12.35 11.86
N SER A 53 0.80 -13.24 12.55
CA SER A 53 0.23 -14.13 13.55
C SER A 53 0.14 -13.45 14.92
N ALA A 54 -0.65 -14.03 15.82
CA ALA A 54 -0.74 -13.57 17.22
C ALA A 54 0.60 -13.69 17.96
N SER A 55 1.52 -14.56 17.51
CA SER A 55 2.89 -14.66 18.07
C SER A 55 3.83 -13.54 17.62
N GLY A 56 3.45 -12.72 16.63
CA GLY A 56 4.27 -11.65 16.08
C GLY A 56 5.23 -12.10 14.97
N ASP A 57 4.99 -13.26 14.38
CA ASP A 57 5.61 -13.65 13.12
C ASP A 57 4.87 -13.04 11.96
N ALA A 58 5.62 -12.61 10.92
CA ALA A 58 5.03 -11.98 9.74
C ALA A 58 5.61 -12.51 8.43
N ALA A 59 4.78 -12.49 7.39
CA ALA A 59 5.17 -12.82 6.03
C ALA A 59 4.59 -11.81 5.04
N LEU A 60 5.36 -11.45 4.02
CA LEU A 60 4.92 -10.65 2.88
C LEU A 60 4.44 -11.58 1.77
N MET A 61 3.28 -11.31 1.22
CA MET A 61 2.67 -11.98 0.09
C MET A 61 2.64 -11.02 -1.11
N VAL A 62 3.15 -11.45 -2.25
CA VAL A 62 3.22 -10.66 -3.47
C VAL A 62 2.84 -11.48 -4.68
N GLY A 63 2.54 -10.83 -5.78
CA GLY A 63 2.37 -11.48 -7.07
C GLY A 63 3.71 -11.91 -7.69
N PRO A 64 3.67 -12.73 -8.75
CA PRO A 64 4.86 -13.31 -9.37
C PRO A 64 5.87 -12.29 -9.92
N GLU A 65 5.41 -11.16 -10.44
CA GLU A 65 6.26 -10.14 -11.05
C GLU A 65 6.98 -9.28 -10.01
N SER A 66 6.39 -9.13 -8.83
CA SER A 66 6.97 -8.35 -7.72
C SER A 66 8.11 -9.05 -6.97
N ARG A 67 8.39 -10.32 -7.26
CA ARG A 67 9.33 -11.17 -6.51
C ARG A 67 10.67 -10.49 -6.19
N TYR A 68 11.36 -10.02 -7.21
CA TYR A 68 12.70 -9.42 -7.05
C TYR A 68 12.63 -8.05 -6.39
N PHE A 69 11.66 -7.24 -6.78
CA PHE A 69 11.45 -5.92 -6.18
C PHE A 69 11.10 -6.03 -4.69
N ALA A 70 10.28 -7.00 -4.32
CA ALA A 70 9.95 -7.26 -2.92
C ALA A 70 11.19 -7.72 -2.12
N ALA A 71 12.02 -8.60 -2.69
CA ALA A 71 13.26 -9.06 -2.05
C ALA A 71 14.24 -7.91 -1.76
N ASP A 72 14.32 -6.93 -2.67
CA ASP A 72 15.21 -5.77 -2.51
C ASP A 72 14.69 -4.73 -1.51
N ARG A 73 13.38 -4.62 -1.32
CA ARG A 73 12.76 -3.51 -0.58
C ARG A 73 12.16 -3.90 0.75
N SER A 74 11.68 -5.14 0.88
CA SER A 74 10.95 -5.57 2.07
C SER A 74 11.82 -5.62 3.31
N LYS A 75 11.23 -5.23 4.44
CA LYS A 75 11.76 -5.41 5.79
C LYS A 75 11.26 -6.70 6.45
N ILE A 76 10.40 -7.43 5.76
CA ILE A 76 9.96 -8.77 6.13
C ILE A 76 10.74 -9.75 5.26
N GLU A 77 11.47 -10.67 5.90
CA GLU A 77 12.33 -11.64 5.21
C GLU A 77 11.54 -12.80 4.59
N LYS A 78 10.43 -13.21 5.23
CA LYS A 78 9.55 -14.27 4.73
C LYS A 78 8.68 -13.73 3.60
N ILE A 79 9.05 -13.99 2.35
CA ILE A 79 8.34 -13.52 1.15
C ILE A 79 7.76 -14.71 0.41
N PHE A 80 6.47 -14.66 0.08
CA PHE A 80 5.72 -15.70 -0.61
C PHE A 80 5.11 -15.17 -1.89
N ILE A 81 5.11 -15.99 -2.93
CA ILE A 81 4.62 -15.64 -4.27
C ILE A 81 3.28 -16.33 -4.49
N LEU A 82 2.19 -15.58 -4.42
CA LEU A 82 0.84 -16.11 -4.58
C LEU A 82 0.20 -15.61 -5.87
N LYS A 83 -0.47 -16.50 -6.61
CA LYS A 83 -1.21 -16.13 -7.83
C LYS A 83 -2.35 -15.17 -7.58
N GLU A 84 -2.94 -15.20 -6.41
CA GLU A 84 -4.05 -14.35 -6.01
C GLU A 84 -3.66 -12.86 -5.92
N TYR A 85 -2.36 -12.58 -5.82
CA TYR A 85 -1.81 -11.22 -5.76
C TYR A 85 -1.33 -10.68 -7.11
N ARG A 86 -1.42 -11.48 -8.19
CA ARG A 86 -1.07 -11.02 -9.54
C ARG A 86 -1.93 -9.84 -10.00
N GLU A 87 -1.51 -9.17 -11.04
CA GLU A 87 -2.32 -8.17 -11.73
C GLU A 87 -3.61 -8.77 -12.34
N SER A 88 -4.40 -7.96 -13.02
CA SER A 88 -5.67 -8.38 -13.62
C SER A 88 -5.51 -9.38 -14.76
N ALA A 89 -4.39 -9.36 -15.46
CA ALA A 89 -4.06 -10.37 -16.47
C ALA A 89 -3.87 -11.76 -15.84
N ASP A 90 -4.08 -12.81 -16.59
CA ASP A 90 -3.84 -14.19 -16.14
C ASP A 90 -2.72 -14.82 -17.00
N PRO A 91 -1.48 -14.32 -16.86
CA PRO A 91 -0.35 -14.83 -17.62
C PRO A 91 0.03 -16.24 -17.18
N ALA A 92 0.62 -16.97 -18.07
CA ALA A 92 1.25 -18.23 -17.72
C ALA A 92 2.63 -17.95 -17.10
N TYR A 93 2.89 -18.57 -15.96
CA TYR A 93 4.20 -18.56 -15.30
C TYR A 93 4.81 -19.97 -15.31
N PRO A 94 5.28 -20.50 -16.47
CA PRO A 94 5.62 -21.90 -16.62
C PRO A 94 6.82 -22.35 -15.77
N GLU A 95 7.69 -21.42 -15.35
CA GLU A 95 8.87 -21.69 -14.53
C GLU A 95 8.68 -21.40 -13.05
N LEU A 96 7.47 -21.00 -12.64
CA LEU A 96 7.16 -20.64 -11.28
C LEU A 96 6.16 -21.64 -10.67
N THR A 97 6.55 -22.25 -9.56
CA THR A 97 5.61 -22.91 -8.66
C THR A 97 5.18 -21.90 -7.60
N PRO A 98 3.96 -21.37 -7.64
CA PRO A 98 3.50 -20.41 -6.66
C PRO A 98 3.31 -21.06 -5.29
N ASP A 99 3.51 -20.25 -4.25
CA ASP A 99 3.17 -20.62 -2.89
C ASP A 99 1.64 -20.56 -2.67
N THR A 100 1.20 -21.06 -1.52
CA THR A 100 -0.20 -21.07 -1.09
C THR A 100 -0.39 -20.32 0.21
N PHE A 101 -1.64 -19.97 0.54
CA PHE A 101 -1.95 -19.40 1.86
C PHE A 101 -1.61 -20.36 3.01
N GLN A 102 -1.67 -21.68 2.77
CA GLN A 102 -1.24 -22.67 3.77
C GLN A 102 0.27 -22.57 4.04
N ASP A 103 1.09 -22.41 3.00
CA ASP A 103 2.55 -22.23 3.16
C ASP A 103 2.86 -20.97 3.97
N VAL A 104 2.17 -19.86 3.65
CA VAL A 104 2.31 -18.60 4.40
C VAL A 104 1.98 -18.79 5.87
N PHE A 105 0.81 -19.37 6.18
CA PHE A 105 0.36 -19.51 7.56
C PHE A 105 1.24 -20.47 8.34
N HIS A 106 1.66 -21.56 7.73
CA HIS A 106 2.61 -22.50 8.33
C HIS A 106 3.94 -21.78 8.69
N ALA A 107 4.46 -20.95 7.79
CA ALA A 107 5.71 -20.21 7.99
C ALA A 107 5.64 -19.19 9.13
N ILE A 108 4.46 -18.68 9.48
CA ILE A 108 4.24 -17.77 10.61
C ILE A 108 3.68 -18.48 11.85
N GLY A 109 3.73 -19.81 11.87
CA GLY A 109 3.36 -20.61 13.05
C GLY A 109 1.87 -20.88 13.24
N VAL A 110 1.02 -20.60 12.25
CA VAL A 110 -0.43 -20.86 12.28
C VAL A 110 -0.70 -22.20 11.61
N THR A 111 -0.91 -23.26 12.41
CA THR A 111 -1.01 -24.64 11.94
C THR A 111 -2.33 -25.33 12.31
N GLN A 112 -3.15 -24.69 13.13
CA GLN A 112 -4.45 -25.21 13.55
C GLN A 112 -5.51 -25.13 12.43
N LYS A 113 -6.53 -26.00 12.46
CA LYS A 113 -7.56 -26.05 11.42
C LYS A 113 -8.66 -25.01 11.62
N ASN A 114 -9.14 -24.86 12.84
CA ASN A 114 -10.19 -23.90 13.18
C ASN A 114 -9.52 -22.59 13.60
N ILE A 115 -9.37 -21.68 12.65
CA ILE A 115 -8.69 -20.40 12.85
C ILE A 115 -9.62 -19.23 12.61
N ARG A 116 -9.32 -18.13 13.27
CA ARG A 116 -10.01 -16.87 13.10
C ARG A 116 -9.11 -15.87 12.40
N ILE A 117 -9.49 -15.50 11.18
CA ILE A 117 -8.70 -14.65 10.28
C ILE A 117 -9.29 -13.25 10.26
N GLY A 118 -8.53 -12.25 10.70
CA GLY A 118 -8.86 -10.85 10.49
C GLY A 118 -8.37 -10.40 9.11
N VAL A 119 -9.23 -9.71 8.34
CA VAL A 119 -8.85 -9.10 7.07
C VAL A 119 -8.99 -7.59 7.18
N ALA A 120 -7.88 -6.88 7.04
CA ALA A 120 -7.81 -5.42 6.93
C ALA A 120 -7.58 -4.99 5.47
N SER A 121 -7.91 -3.75 5.15
CA SER A 121 -8.15 -3.27 3.78
C SER A 121 -9.28 -4.08 3.12
N TYR A 122 -10.35 -4.31 3.88
CA TYR A 122 -11.41 -5.21 3.48
C TYR A 122 -12.10 -4.80 2.18
N LEU A 123 -12.28 -3.49 1.97
CA LEU A 123 -12.89 -2.94 0.74
C LEU A 123 -12.00 -3.13 -0.50
N ASP A 124 -10.68 -3.16 -0.31
CA ASP A 124 -9.70 -3.29 -1.39
C ASP A 124 -9.21 -4.73 -1.60
N THR A 125 -9.62 -5.64 -0.72
CA THR A 125 -9.33 -7.06 -0.84
C THR A 125 -10.13 -7.64 -2.01
N SER A 126 -9.43 -8.12 -3.04
CA SER A 126 -10.09 -8.68 -4.23
C SER A 126 -10.83 -9.98 -3.90
N VAL A 127 -11.88 -10.27 -4.69
CA VAL A 127 -12.62 -11.53 -4.57
C VAL A 127 -11.68 -12.73 -4.74
N VAL A 128 -10.70 -12.65 -5.63
CA VAL A 128 -9.73 -13.74 -5.87
C VAL A 128 -8.91 -14.05 -4.61
N ILE A 129 -8.45 -13.01 -3.89
CA ILE A 129 -7.76 -13.20 -2.61
C ILE A 129 -8.68 -13.84 -1.57
N MET A 130 -9.92 -13.33 -1.44
CA MET A 130 -10.88 -13.88 -0.48
C MET A 130 -11.25 -15.33 -0.79
N ASP A 131 -11.42 -15.67 -2.04
CA ASP A 131 -11.73 -17.05 -2.46
C ASP A 131 -10.53 -17.97 -2.24
N GLY A 132 -9.30 -17.49 -2.49
CA GLY A 132 -8.07 -18.21 -2.16
C GLY A 132 -7.95 -18.53 -0.66
N ILE A 133 -8.23 -17.54 0.21
CA ILE A 133 -8.23 -17.73 1.66
C ILE A 133 -9.29 -18.74 2.07
N ARG A 134 -10.53 -18.64 1.56
CA ARG A 134 -11.62 -19.57 1.86
C ARG A 134 -11.33 -20.99 1.38
N ALA A 135 -10.72 -21.13 0.20
CA ALA A 135 -10.34 -22.43 -0.34
C ALA A 135 -9.22 -23.08 0.50
N ALA A 136 -8.26 -22.27 0.97
CA ALA A 136 -7.17 -22.74 1.82
C ALA A 136 -7.63 -23.13 3.23
N PHE A 137 -8.63 -22.44 3.78
CA PHE A 137 -9.13 -22.60 5.15
C PHE A 137 -10.66 -22.61 5.18
N PRO A 138 -11.30 -23.70 4.72
CA PRO A 138 -12.76 -23.77 4.58
C PRO A 138 -13.51 -23.67 5.90
N ASP A 139 -12.87 -24.03 7.02
CA ASP A 139 -13.47 -24.00 8.37
C ASP A 139 -13.10 -22.72 9.15
N ALA A 140 -12.38 -21.78 8.54
CA ALA A 140 -11.96 -20.55 9.20
C ALA A 140 -13.12 -19.55 9.33
N GLU A 141 -13.17 -18.85 10.47
CA GLU A 141 -13.97 -17.64 10.62
C GLU A 141 -13.20 -16.45 10.06
N ILE A 142 -13.74 -15.82 9.01
CA ILE A 142 -13.12 -14.62 8.41
C ILE A 142 -13.90 -13.39 8.86
N VAL A 143 -13.22 -12.44 9.49
CA VAL A 143 -13.81 -11.22 10.02
C VAL A 143 -13.14 -9.97 9.46
N ARG A 144 -13.90 -8.88 9.35
CA ARG A 144 -13.35 -7.57 8.98
C ARG A 144 -12.56 -6.97 10.15
N ALA A 145 -11.34 -6.52 9.89
CA ALA A 145 -10.39 -6.05 10.90
C ALA A 145 -9.70 -4.70 10.57
N ASP A 146 -10.32 -3.85 9.75
CA ASP A 146 -9.77 -2.53 9.37
C ASP A 146 -9.46 -1.63 10.57
N HIS A 147 -10.23 -1.76 11.65
CA HIS A 147 -10.06 -0.98 12.86
C HIS A 147 -8.70 -1.21 13.55
N ILE A 148 -8.09 -2.39 13.36
CA ILE A 148 -6.73 -2.68 13.86
C ILE A 148 -5.72 -1.75 13.17
N MET A 149 -5.80 -1.63 11.83
CA MET A 149 -4.93 -0.73 11.08
C MET A 149 -5.17 0.73 11.44
N THR A 150 -6.42 1.13 11.64
CA THR A 150 -6.77 2.47 12.12
C THR A 150 -6.14 2.76 13.47
N ALA A 151 -6.22 1.84 14.41
CA ALA A 151 -5.62 2.00 15.75
C ALA A 151 -4.09 2.13 15.68
N LEU A 152 -3.42 1.29 14.89
CA LEU A 152 -1.97 1.29 14.75
C LEU A 152 -1.43 2.57 14.08
N ARG A 153 -2.13 3.08 13.05
CA ARG A 153 -1.66 4.17 12.21
C ARG A 153 -2.16 5.54 12.63
N SER A 154 -3.13 5.65 13.55
CA SER A 154 -3.69 6.93 13.99
C SER A 154 -2.67 7.78 14.75
N VAL A 155 -1.84 7.19 15.59
CA VAL A 155 -0.77 7.86 16.32
C VAL A 155 0.56 7.62 15.60
N LYS A 156 1.17 8.72 15.12
CA LYS A 156 2.40 8.66 14.31
C LYS A 156 3.63 8.57 15.18
N SER A 157 4.58 7.74 14.75
CA SER A 157 5.91 7.70 15.35
C SER A 157 6.69 8.98 15.06
N LYS A 158 7.82 9.17 15.78
CA LYS A 158 8.74 10.29 15.52
C LYS A 158 9.29 10.24 14.08
N ASN A 159 9.59 9.06 13.56
CA ASN A 159 10.11 8.91 12.20
C ASN A 159 9.03 9.21 11.15
N GLU A 160 7.80 8.74 11.36
CA GLU A 160 6.66 9.10 10.51
C GLU A 160 6.41 10.62 10.48
N ILE A 161 6.50 11.29 11.63
CA ILE A 161 6.39 12.76 11.70
C ILE A 161 7.53 13.43 10.93
N ASN A 162 8.76 12.94 11.03
CA ASN A 162 9.88 13.48 10.26
C ASN A 162 9.70 13.30 8.75
N CYS A 163 9.24 12.13 8.31
CA CYS A 163 8.90 11.88 6.90
C CYS A 163 7.78 12.81 6.41
N LEU A 164 6.73 13.02 7.22
CA LEU A 164 5.65 13.95 6.90
C LEU A 164 6.17 15.40 6.75
N ARG A 165 7.03 15.86 7.67
CA ARG A 165 7.63 17.20 7.57
C ARG A 165 8.44 17.38 6.29
N GLU A 166 9.24 16.37 5.93
CA GLU A 166 10.02 16.41 4.70
C GLU A 166 9.12 16.36 3.46
N GLY A 167 8.10 15.53 3.45
CA GLY A 167 7.10 15.49 2.37
C GLY A 167 6.40 16.84 2.17
N TYR A 168 6.00 17.50 3.26
CA TYR A 168 5.40 18.84 3.17
C TYR A 168 6.37 19.90 2.68
N ARG A 169 7.66 19.84 3.09
CA ARG A 169 8.70 20.75 2.58
C ARG A 169 8.86 20.60 1.07
N ILE A 170 8.89 19.36 0.57
CA ILE A 170 8.99 19.08 -0.88
C ILE A 170 7.75 19.57 -1.62
N ALA A 171 6.56 19.34 -1.07
CA ALA A 171 5.30 19.80 -1.65
C ALA A 171 5.23 21.33 -1.73
N GLU A 172 5.71 22.04 -0.70
CA GLU A 172 5.79 23.51 -0.69
C GLU A 172 6.72 24.02 -1.82
N LEU A 173 7.89 23.41 -2.01
CA LEU A 173 8.79 23.77 -3.10
C LEU A 173 8.13 23.56 -4.47
N ALA A 174 7.41 22.45 -4.66
CA ALA A 174 6.71 22.20 -5.90
C ALA A 174 5.62 23.24 -6.18
N MET A 175 4.85 23.59 -5.15
CA MET A 175 3.82 24.62 -5.27
C MET A 175 4.41 25.99 -5.59
N GLN A 176 5.49 26.38 -4.92
CA GLN A 176 6.19 27.64 -5.18
C GLN A 176 6.71 27.70 -6.63
N GLN A 177 7.28 26.61 -7.13
CA GLN A 177 7.78 26.56 -8.51
C GLN A 177 6.64 26.64 -9.55
N VAL A 178 5.52 25.97 -9.31
CA VAL A 178 4.33 26.09 -10.17
C VAL A 178 3.85 27.54 -10.21
N ILE A 179 3.72 28.22 -9.07
CA ILE A 179 3.29 29.63 -9.00
C ILE A 179 4.25 30.55 -9.76
N GLN A 180 5.56 30.25 -9.75
CA GLN A 180 6.56 31.06 -10.46
C GLN A 180 6.54 30.86 -11.98
N GLU A 181 6.26 29.63 -12.43
CA GLU A 181 6.31 29.28 -13.87
C GLU A 181 5.00 29.46 -14.61
N ILE A 182 3.85 29.45 -13.92
CA ILE A 182 2.53 29.49 -14.55
C ILE A 182 2.31 30.77 -15.36
N GLN A 183 1.85 30.61 -16.59
CA GLN A 183 1.49 31.72 -17.49
C GLN A 183 0.24 31.41 -18.29
N PRO A 184 -0.55 32.41 -18.69
CA PRO A 184 -1.66 32.22 -19.60
C PRO A 184 -1.23 31.49 -20.88
N GLY A 185 -2.03 30.53 -21.33
CA GLY A 185 -1.75 29.68 -22.48
C GLY A 185 -0.99 28.38 -22.15
N MET A 186 -0.45 28.24 -20.95
CA MET A 186 0.05 26.95 -20.46
C MET A 186 -1.09 26.03 -20.07
N THR A 187 -0.91 24.72 -20.26
CA THR A 187 -1.93 23.73 -19.87
C THR A 187 -1.75 23.27 -18.42
N GLU A 188 -2.85 22.80 -17.82
CA GLU A 188 -2.82 22.16 -16.50
C GLU A 188 -1.78 21.02 -16.45
N LEU A 189 -1.67 20.20 -17.51
CA LEU A 189 -0.69 19.11 -17.60
C LEU A 189 0.76 19.59 -17.65
N GLN A 190 1.05 20.73 -18.30
CA GLN A 190 2.39 21.31 -18.26
C GLN A 190 2.78 21.69 -16.84
N MET A 191 1.85 22.25 -16.06
CA MET A 191 2.10 22.61 -14.67
C MET A 191 2.21 21.39 -13.75
N VAL A 192 1.47 20.31 -14.02
CA VAL A 192 1.71 19.01 -13.36
C VAL A 192 3.15 18.55 -13.61
N GLY A 193 3.64 18.65 -14.85
CA GLY A 193 5.04 18.31 -15.18
C GLY A 193 6.08 19.12 -14.40
N VAL A 194 5.82 20.42 -14.18
CA VAL A 194 6.67 21.27 -13.31
C VAL A 194 6.67 20.75 -11.88
N ALA A 195 5.50 20.48 -11.31
CA ALA A 195 5.39 20.00 -9.95
C ALA A 195 6.05 18.63 -9.75
N GLN A 196 5.84 17.69 -10.69
CA GLN A 196 6.47 16.36 -10.65
C GLN A 196 7.99 16.45 -10.74
N ARG A 197 8.54 17.26 -11.63
CA ARG A 197 9.97 17.49 -11.71
C ARG A 197 10.53 17.90 -10.34
N VAL A 198 9.91 18.88 -9.69
CA VAL A 198 10.39 19.38 -8.40
C VAL A 198 10.33 18.33 -7.30
N ILE A 199 9.24 17.57 -7.19
CA ILE A 199 9.16 16.56 -6.12
C ILE A 199 10.18 15.46 -6.29
N TYR A 200 10.42 14.98 -7.51
CA TYR A 200 11.42 13.92 -7.76
C TYR A 200 12.85 14.43 -7.63
N GLU A 201 13.17 15.64 -8.10
CA GLU A 201 14.48 16.28 -7.91
C GLU A 201 14.81 16.47 -6.41
N ASN A 202 13.80 16.60 -5.55
CA ASN A 202 13.98 16.77 -4.11
C ASN A 202 13.83 15.48 -3.30
N GLY A 203 13.78 14.32 -3.95
CA GLY A 203 13.86 13.01 -3.30
C GLY A 203 12.53 12.36 -2.92
N ALA A 204 11.40 12.85 -3.41
CA ALA A 204 10.16 12.11 -3.31
C ALA A 204 10.23 10.84 -4.18
N GLU A 205 9.78 9.72 -3.65
CA GLU A 205 9.73 8.46 -4.39
C GLU A 205 8.47 8.36 -5.26
N TYR A 206 7.40 9.01 -4.84
CA TYR A 206 6.10 8.97 -5.51
C TYR A 206 5.16 10.05 -4.94
N GLU A 207 4.15 10.44 -5.70
CA GLU A 207 3.02 11.22 -5.19
C GLU A 207 2.02 10.35 -4.42
N GLY A 208 1.49 10.84 -3.30
CA GLY A 208 0.50 10.10 -2.50
C GLY A 208 -0.88 10.03 -3.16
N LEU A 209 -1.20 11.04 -3.98
CA LEU A 209 -2.35 11.13 -4.89
C LEU A 209 -1.84 11.66 -6.22
N PRO A 210 -2.56 11.43 -7.33
CA PRO A 210 -2.22 12.07 -8.60
C PRO A 210 -2.08 13.58 -8.42
N MET A 211 -1.05 14.16 -9.03
CA MET A 211 -0.79 15.59 -8.95
C MET A 211 -1.93 16.38 -9.59
N TYR A 212 -2.41 17.40 -8.88
CA TYR A 212 -3.44 18.30 -9.35
C TYR A 212 -2.91 19.71 -9.49
N VAL A 213 -3.01 20.27 -10.70
CA VAL A 213 -2.86 21.70 -10.95
C VAL A 213 -4.04 22.09 -11.85
N PHE A 214 -4.93 22.91 -11.33
CA PHE A 214 -6.19 23.24 -11.99
C PHE A 214 -6.31 24.72 -12.33
N SER A 215 -6.86 25.01 -13.50
CA SER A 215 -7.41 26.31 -13.86
C SER A 215 -8.72 26.59 -13.09
N GLU A 216 -9.19 27.81 -13.05
CA GLU A 216 -10.43 28.21 -12.34
C GLU A 216 -11.57 27.24 -12.60
N SER A 217 -11.84 26.93 -13.86
CA SER A 217 -12.96 26.08 -14.23
C SER A 217 -12.85 24.62 -13.79
N SER A 218 -11.64 24.13 -13.52
CA SER A 218 -11.39 22.75 -13.03
C SER A 218 -11.41 22.65 -11.50
N THR A 219 -11.18 23.75 -10.78
CA THR A 219 -11.11 23.74 -9.29
C THR A 219 -12.40 23.33 -8.60
N ARG A 220 -13.55 23.39 -9.29
CA ARG A 220 -14.83 22.91 -8.79
C ARG A 220 -14.95 21.39 -8.67
N HIS A 221 -14.02 20.64 -9.25
CA HIS A 221 -14.04 19.18 -9.20
C HIS A 221 -13.37 18.69 -7.91
N ALA A 222 -14.09 17.91 -7.09
CA ALA A 222 -13.53 17.36 -5.86
C ALA A 222 -12.50 16.25 -6.11
N ILE A 223 -12.77 15.39 -7.10
CA ILE A 223 -11.89 14.32 -7.56
C ILE A 223 -11.84 14.40 -9.09
N SER A 224 -10.67 14.67 -9.64
CA SER A 224 -10.49 14.86 -11.07
C SER A 224 -9.03 14.64 -11.45
N ARG A 225 -8.71 14.89 -12.70
CA ARG A 225 -7.35 14.92 -13.23
C ARG A 225 -7.13 16.25 -13.96
N SER A 226 -5.91 16.75 -13.88
CA SER A 226 -5.46 17.85 -14.75
C SER A 226 -5.58 17.44 -16.22
N SER A 227 -5.83 18.42 -17.08
CA SER A 227 -6.17 18.20 -18.48
C SER A 227 -5.36 19.12 -19.42
N TYR A 228 -5.70 19.08 -20.71
CA TYR A 228 -5.16 19.99 -21.72
C TYR A 228 -5.75 21.40 -21.65
N ARG A 229 -6.57 21.72 -20.64
CA ARG A 229 -7.13 23.04 -20.46
C ARG A 229 -6.00 24.06 -20.21
N GLU A 230 -6.08 25.18 -20.92
CA GLU A 230 -5.13 26.28 -20.78
C GLU A 230 -5.55 27.24 -19.68
N PHE A 231 -4.58 27.72 -18.93
CA PHE A 231 -4.77 28.83 -18.00
C PHE A 231 -5.08 30.11 -18.74
N GLN A 232 -6.03 30.85 -18.24
CA GLN A 232 -6.44 32.14 -18.77
C GLN A 232 -5.85 33.27 -17.90
N LYS A 233 -5.86 34.47 -18.42
CA LYS A 233 -5.49 35.65 -17.64
C LYS A 233 -6.48 35.82 -16.49
N ASN A 234 -6.00 35.86 -15.25
CA ASN A 234 -6.70 35.95 -13.98
C ASN A 234 -7.33 34.63 -13.46
N ASP A 235 -6.95 33.47 -14.00
CA ASP A 235 -7.20 32.18 -13.35
C ASP A 235 -6.51 32.08 -11.98
#